data_9ff74f7851e0969cb3d931df3688a2e2
#
_entry.id   9ff74f7851e0969cb3d931df3688a2e2
#
_cell.length_a   1.000
_cell.length_b   1.000
_cell.length_c   1.000
_cell.angle_alpha   90.00
_cell.angle_beta   90.00
_cell.angle_gamma   90.00
#
_symmetry.space_group_name_H-M   'P 1'
#
loop_
_entity.id
_entity.type
_entity.pdbx_description
1 polymer ?
#
loop_
_entity_poly.entity_id
_entity_poly.type
_entity_poly.pdbx_seq_one_letter_code
_entity_poly.pdbx_strand_id
1 'polypeptide(L)'
;MTAIAPAIENLSLTVTEEIRVRSSLATTFAALLEEMGPSNEGHNGAPMPMTLEPWPGGRWFRDLGDNNGHLWGHVQAIKRPTLLEITGPLMMSFAVASNLQYRLKEVDSGTLITLRHTALGLFPDGYRDALAQGWPLLFDRVRRRVEQA
;
A
#
# COMPACT_ATOMS: atom_id res chain seq x y z
N MET A 1 -35.93 -11.40 18.10
CA MET A 1 -35.19 -10.18 17.70
C MET A 1 -34.68 -10.34 16.30
N THR A 2 -34.89 -9.37 15.44
CA THR A 2 -34.41 -9.40 14.06
C THR A 2 -33.09 -8.66 13.96
N ALA A 3 -32.04 -9.35 13.52
CA ALA A 3 -30.77 -8.70 13.21
C ALA A 3 -30.88 -8.06 11.83
N ILE A 4 -30.43 -6.82 11.68
CA ILE A 4 -30.37 -6.12 10.42
C ILE A 4 -28.94 -6.23 9.90
N ALA A 5 -28.78 -6.86 8.72
CA ALA A 5 -27.48 -6.91 8.08
C ALA A 5 -27.05 -5.50 7.66
N PRO A 6 -25.80 -5.10 7.87
CA PRO A 6 -25.32 -3.81 7.38
C PRO A 6 -25.35 -3.78 5.85
N ALA A 7 -25.56 -2.59 5.30
CA ALA A 7 -25.50 -2.37 3.86
C ALA A 7 -24.09 -2.61 3.36
N ILE A 8 -23.94 -3.12 2.13
CA ILE A 8 -22.62 -3.47 1.59
C ILE A 8 -21.68 -2.25 1.49
N GLU A 9 -22.23 -1.07 1.26
CA GLU A 9 -21.45 0.17 1.23
C GLU A 9 -20.83 0.50 2.59
N ASN A 10 -21.37 -0.02 3.68
CA ASN A 10 -20.79 0.14 5.01
C ASN A 10 -19.72 -0.91 5.30
N LEU A 11 -19.64 -1.96 4.47
CA LEU A 11 -18.66 -3.03 4.58
C LEU A 11 -17.54 -2.88 3.55
N SER A 12 -17.54 -1.83 2.76
CA SER A 12 -16.55 -1.62 1.69
C SER A 12 -15.92 -0.25 1.79
N LEU A 13 -14.69 -0.18 1.30
CA LEU A 13 -13.87 1.02 1.29
C LEU A 13 -13.06 1.04 0.01
N THR A 14 -13.02 2.18 -0.69
CA THR A 14 -12.11 2.38 -1.81
C THR A 14 -11.39 3.71 -1.63
N VAL A 15 -10.06 3.66 -1.69
CA VAL A 15 -9.21 4.85 -1.70
C VAL A 15 -8.42 4.82 -3.01
N THR A 16 -8.43 5.93 -3.72
CA THR A 16 -7.68 6.11 -4.97
C THR A 16 -6.81 7.34 -4.83
N GLU A 17 -5.52 7.20 -5.13
CA GLU A 17 -4.56 8.30 -5.12
C GLU A 17 -3.71 8.20 -6.37
N GLU A 18 -3.23 9.33 -6.88
CA GLU A 18 -2.25 9.33 -7.95
C GLU A 18 -1.23 10.44 -7.77
N ILE A 19 -0.04 10.20 -8.33
CA ILE A 19 1.06 11.14 -8.24
C ILE A 19 1.90 11.04 -9.51
N ARG A 20 2.42 12.17 -9.95
CA ARG A 20 3.40 12.24 -11.04
C ARG A 20 4.78 12.52 -10.44
N VAL A 21 5.77 11.77 -10.88
CA VAL A 21 7.16 11.98 -10.47
C VAL A 21 8.05 12.10 -11.70
N ARG A 22 9.09 12.92 -11.60
CA ARG A 22 10.06 13.15 -12.69
C ARG A 22 11.17 12.12 -12.60
N SER A 23 10.83 10.89 -12.97
CA SER A 23 11.75 9.77 -12.95
C SER A 23 11.26 8.67 -13.89
N SER A 24 12.17 7.80 -14.33
CA SER A 24 11.83 6.66 -15.19
C SER A 24 10.93 5.66 -14.48
N LEU A 25 10.23 4.83 -15.27
CA LEU A 25 9.42 3.73 -14.74
C LEU A 25 10.25 2.81 -13.83
N ALA A 26 11.43 2.40 -14.30
CA ALA A 26 12.26 1.45 -13.55
C ALA A 26 12.73 2.04 -12.21
N THR A 27 13.20 3.27 -12.22
CA THR A 27 13.67 3.95 -10.99
C THR A 27 12.52 4.18 -10.03
N THR A 28 11.37 4.59 -10.54
CA THR A 28 10.17 4.84 -9.72
C THR A 28 9.67 3.55 -9.08
N PHE A 29 9.61 2.46 -9.85
CA PHE A 29 9.17 1.18 -9.32
C PHE A 29 10.10 0.66 -8.23
N ALA A 30 11.42 0.78 -8.43
CA ALA A 30 12.40 0.40 -7.41
C ALA A 30 12.24 1.24 -6.13
N ALA A 31 11.98 2.54 -6.28
CA ALA A 31 11.74 3.42 -5.14
C ALA A 31 10.46 3.04 -4.39
N LEU A 32 9.41 2.67 -5.09
CA LEU A 32 8.16 2.20 -4.46
C LEU A 32 8.43 0.96 -3.59
N LEU A 33 9.14 -0.03 -4.13
CA LEU A 33 9.49 -1.24 -3.38
C LEU A 33 10.33 -0.91 -2.14
N GLU A 34 11.27 0.02 -2.27
CA GLU A 34 12.12 0.43 -1.16
C GLU A 34 11.32 1.13 -0.06
N GLU A 35 10.42 2.04 -0.43
CA GLU A 35 9.60 2.78 0.54
C GLU A 35 8.52 1.91 1.18
N MET A 36 8.08 0.85 0.53
CA MET A 36 7.17 -0.13 1.13
C MET A 36 7.91 -1.19 1.93
N GLY A 37 9.19 -1.31 1.74
CA GLY A 37 10.07 -2.30 2.36
C GLY A 37 10.97 -1.70 3.42
N PRO A 38 12.31 -1.81 3.26
CA PRO A 38 13.26 -1.42 4.30
C PRO A 38 13.14 0.03 4.77
N SER A 39 12.76 0.94 3.88
CA SER A 39 12.67 2.38 4.18
C SER A 39 11.26 2.82 4.58
N ASN A 40 10.35 1.89 4.84
CA ASN A 40 9.00 2.24 5.23
C ASN A 40 8.95 3.03 6.54
N GLU A 41 8.01 3.96 6.61
CA GLU A 41 7.78 4.79 7.80
C GLU A 41 6.34 4.67 8.27
N GLY A 42 6.14 4.79 9.56
CA GLY A 42 4.83 4.96 10.14
C GLY A 42 4.24 6.34 9.82
N HIS A 43 2.96 6.52 10.11
CA HIS A 43 2.25 7.79 9.84
C HIS A 43 2.83 8.99 10.60
N ASN A 44 3.59 8.75 11.66
CA ASN A 44 4.27 9.79 12.42
C ASN A 44 5.70 10.09 11.91
N GLY A 45 6.10 9.49 10.79
CA GLY A 45 7.42 9.66 10.22
C GLY A 45 8.51 8.83 10.88
N ALA A 46 8.20 8.04 11.90
CA ALA A 46 9.18 7.17 12.54
C ALA A 46 9.49 5.97 11.64
N PRO A 47 10.76 5.50 11.60
CA PRO A 47 11.10 4.32 10.84
C PRO A 47 10.25 3.11 11.26
N MET A 48 9.69 2.43 10.28
CA MET A 48 8.94 1.20 10.47
C MET A 48 9.30 0.24 9.34
N PRO A 49 10.54 -0.31 9.36
CA PRO A 49 10.99 -1.14 8.27
C PRO A 49 10.12 -2.37 8.10
N MET A 50 9.84 -2.70 6.85
CA MET A 50 9.06 -3.85 6.44
C MET A 50 9.92 -4.78 5.61
N THR A 51 9.55 -6.04 5.56
CA THR A 51 10.08 -6.98 4.59
C THR A 51 9.05 -7.16 3.48
N LEU A 52 9.46 -6.89 2.25
CA LEU A 52 8.65 -7.12 1.07
C LEU A 52 9.39 -8.08 0.16
N GLU A 53 8.82 -9.26 -0.04
CA GLU A 53 9.37 -10.28 -0.93
C GLU A 53 8.76 -10.06 -2.32
N PRO A 54 9.51 -9.47 -3.28
CA PRO A 54 8.92 -8.92 -4.50
C PRO A 54 8.77 -9.96 -5.62
N TRP A 55 7.97 -11.00 -5.36
CA TRP A 55 7.62 -12.06 -6.33
C TRP A 55 6.23 -12.59 -6.00
N PRO A 56 5.54 -13.26 -6.95
CA PRO A 56 4.20 -13.79 -6.69
C PRO A 56 4.19 -14.73 -5.48
N GLY A 57 3.27 -14.50 -4.57
CA GLY A 57 3.19 -15.23 -3.30
C GLY A 57 4.14 -14.72 -2.21
N GLY A 58 5.02 -13.77 -2.53
CA GLY A 58 5.92 -13.17 -1.55
C GLY A 58 5.15 -12.47 -0.45
N ARG A 59 5.77 -12.37 0.73
CA ARG A 59 5.13 -11.78 1.91
C ARG A 59 5.46 -10.30 2.02
N TRP A 60 4.55 -9.56 2.59
CA TRP A 60 4.78 -8.19 3.04
C TRP A 60 4.46 -8.15 4.53
N PHE A 61 5.47 -8.00 5.37
CA PHE A 61 5.31 -8.17 6.81
C PHE A 61 6.30 -7.31 7.61
N ARG A 62 5.91 -7.03 8.84
CA ARG A 62 6.78 -6.42 9.81
C ARG A 62 7.40 -7.51 10.68
N ASP A 63 8.72 -7.58 10.71
CA ASP A 63 9.48 -8.51 11.52
C ASP A 63 9.90 -7.82 12.81
N LEU A 64 9.47 -8.34 13.95
CA LEU A 64 9.82 -7.83 15.28
C LEU A 64 10.86 -8.71 15.98
N GLY A 65 11.41 -9.70 15.28
CA GLY A 65 12.38 -10.63 15.86
C GLY A 65 11.73 -11.80 16.59
N ASP A 66 12.49 -12.89 16.71
CA ASP A 66 12.07 -14.10 17.44
C ASP A 66 10.72 -14.67 16.98
N ASN A 67 10.46 -14.64 15.67
CA ASN A 67 9.20 -15.07 15.07
C ASN A 67 7.99 -14.27 15.53
N ASN A 68 8.20 -13.03 15.96
CA ASN A 68 7.12 -12.09 16.25
C ASN A 68 7.00 -11.08 15.12
N GLY A 69 5.80 -10.63 14.85
CA GLY A 69 5.59 -9.63 13.83
C GLY A 69 4.15 -9.54 13.37
N HIS A 70 3.94 -8.86 12.24
CA HIS A 70 2.62 -8.62 11.68
C HIS A 70 2.65 -8.84 10.17
N LEU A 71 1.93 -9.85 9.70
CA LEU A 71 1.78 -10.12 8.27
C LEU A 71 0.71 -9.21 7.70
N TRP A 72 1.12 -8.34 6.76
CA TRP A 72 0.20 -7.41 6.11
C TRP A 72 -0.44 -8.00 4.87
N GLY A 73 0.27 -8.83 4.14
CA GLY A 73 -0.29 -9.43 2.95
C GLY A 73 0.72 -10.22 2.13
N HIS A 74 0.27 -10.59 0.94
CA HIS A 74 1.09 -11.31 -0.05
C HIS A 74 1.01 -10.60 -1.39
N VAL A 75 2.09 -10.69 -2.14
CA VAL A 75 2.11 -10.22 -3.53
C VAL A 75 1.18 -11.12 -4.34
N GLN A 76 0.08 -10.57 -4.83
CA GLN A 76 -0.86 -11.26 -5.70
C GLN A 76 -0.35 -11.28 -7.13
N ALA A 77 0.17 -10.15 -7.59
CA ALA A 77 0.72 -10.00 -8.92
C ALA A 77 1.82 -8.95 -8.90
N ILE A 78 2.86 -9.18 -9.68
CA ILE A 78 3.90 -8.20 -9.91
C ILE A 78 4.34 -8.28 -11.36
N LYS A 79 4.44 -7.12 -12.01
CA LYS A 79 4.89 -7.01 -13.39
C LYS A 79 5.77 -5.77 -13.47
N ARG A 80 7.07 -5.99 -13.37
CA ARG A 80 8.04 -4.88 -13.39
C ARG A 80 8.09 -4.22 -14.75
N PRO A 81 8.13 -2.91 -14.83
CA PRO A 81 8.03 -1.92 -13.75
C PRO A 81 6.64 -1.26 -13.67
N THR A 82 5.55 -1.97 -13.99
CA THR A 82 4.24 -1.37 -14.22
C THR A 82 3.15 -1.77 -13.23
N LEU A 83 3.32 -2.86 -12.47
CA LEU A 83 2.26 -3.35 -11.59
C LEU A 83 2.83 -3.98 -10.32
N LEU A 84 2.26 -3.59 -9.19
CA LEU A 84 2.38 -4.30 -7.93
C LEU A 84 0.99 -4.42 -7.31
N GLU A 85 0.55 -5.65 -7.06
CA GLU A 85 -0.74 -5.93 -6.43
C GLU A 85 -0.52 -6.79 -5.20
N ILE A 86 -1.10 -6.37 -4.09
CA ILE A 86 -0.97 -7.04 -2.80
C ILE A 86 -2.37 -7.33 -2.25
N THR A 87 -2.55 -8.52 -1.68
CA THR A 87 -3.79 -8.90 -1.01
C THR A 87 -3.52 -9.26 0.44
N GLY A 88 -4.42 -8.90 1.33
CA GLY A 88 -4.30 -9.20 2.75
C GLY A 88 -5.00 -8.17 3.63
N PRO A 89 -4.90 -8.32 4.95
CA PRO A 89 -5.50 -7.34 5.87
C PRO A 89 -4.71 -6.03 5.94
N LEU A 90 -3.49 -6.01 5.46
CA LEU A 90 -2.54 -4.90 5.55
C LEU A 90 -2.26 -4.53 7.03
N MET A 91 -2.23 -3.24 7.36
CA MET A 91 -2.03 -2.78 8.74
C MET A 91 -3.23 -3.02 9.65
N MET A 92 -4.29 -3.63 9.13
CA MET A 92 -5.57 -3.72 9.82
C MET A 92 -5.69 -5.02 10.61
N SER A 93 -5.70 -4.94 11.93
CA SER A 93 -5.85 -6.11 12.82
C SER A 93 -7.31 -6.32 13.21
N PHE A 94 -8.20 -6.36 12.22
CA PHE A 94 -9.62 -6.66 12.39
C PHE A 94 -10.13 -7.40 11.13
N ALA A 95 -11.39 -7.79 11.13
CA ALA A 95 -11.96 -8.62 10.07
C ALA A 95 -12.09 -7.84 8.75
N VAL A 96 -11.05 -7.90 7.93
CA VAL A 96 -10.97 -7.18 6.66
C VAL A 96 -10.14 -7.98 5.63
N ALA A 97 -10.54 -7.85 4.37
CA ALA A 97 -9.76 -8.33 3.23
C ALA A 97 -9.52 -7.16 2.28
N SER A 98 -8.29 -6.97 1.85
CA SER A 98 -7.91 -5.84 1.00
C SER A 98 -7.28 -6.30 -0.31
N ASN A 99 -7.45 -5.46 -1.33
CA ASN A 99 -6.69 -5.51 -2.57
C ASN A 99 -6.04 -4.15 -2.77
N LEU A 100 -4.73 -4.15 -2.85
CA LEU A 100 -3.92 -2.94 -3.00
C LEU A 100 -3.22 -3.02 -4.34
N GLN A 101 -3.48 -2.06 -5.24
CA GLN A 101 -2.85 -2.03 -6.57
C GLN A 101 -2.08 -0.73 -6.77
N TYR A 102 -0.82 -0.88 -7.19
CA TYR A 102 -0.02 0.22 -7.72
C TYR A 102 0.20 -0.04 -9.20
N ARG A 103 -0.24 0.89 -10.04
CA ARG A 103 0.01 0.86 -11.48
C ARG A 103 0.87 2.05 -11.84
N LEU A 104 1.93 1.78 -12.61
CA LEU A 104 2.87 2.79 -13.07
C LEU A 104 2.80 2.89 -14.59
N LYS A 105 2.77 4.11 -15.08
CA LYS A 105 2.65 4.41 -16.50
C LYS A 105 3.61 5.53 -16.86
N GLU A 106 4.32 5.36 -17.97
CA GLU A 106 5.14 6.43 -18.48
C GLU A 106 4.25 7.58 -18.98
N VAL A 107 4.59 8.78 -18.57
CA VAL A 107 3.94 10.01 -19.01
C VAL A 107 5.03 10.99 -19.44
N ASP A 108 4.61 12.12 -20.02
CA ASP A 108 5.57 13.16 -20.42
C ASP A 108 6.46 13.55 -19.24
N SER A 109 7.76 13.42 -19.41
CA SER A 109 8.79 13.81 -18.43
C SER A 109 8.80 12.97 -17.15
N GLY A 110 8.19 11.76 -17.14
CA GLY A 110 8.28 10.96 -15.93
C GLY A 110 7.32 9.79 -15.86
N THR A 111 6.84 9.52 -14.66
CA THR A 111 5.97 8.39 -14.35
C THR A 111 4.75 8.84 -13.58
N LEU A 112 3.59 8.32 -13.96
CA LEU A 112 2.35 8.42 -13.19
C LEU A 112 2.18 7.14 -12.38
N ILE A 113 2.03 7.29 -11.07
CA ILE A 113 1.68 6.19 -10.16
C ILE A 113 0.23 6.35 -9.78
N THR A 114 -0.56 5.30 -9.97
CA THR A 114 -1.94 5.24 -9.50
C THR A 114 -2.06 4.16 -8.44
N LEU A 115 -2.56 4.54 -7.28
CA LEU A 115 -2.89 3.61 -6.19
C LEU A 115 -4.39 3.41 -6.14
N ARG A 116 -4.80 2.15 -6.01
CA ARG A 116 -6.18 1.79 -5.68
C ARG A 116 -6.17 0.80 -4.53
N HIS A 117 -6.78 1.19 -3.41
CA HIS A 117 -6.95 0.32 -2.25
C HIS A 117 -8.43 0.07 -2.06
N THR A 118 -8.85 -1.17 -2.28
CA THR A 118 -10.23 -1.62 -2.04
C THR A 118 -10.21 -2.62 -0.90
N ALA A 119 -11.10 -2.46 0.08
CA ALA A 119 -11.19 -3.36 1.22
C ALA A 119 -12.64 -3.68 1.54
N LEU A 120 -12.87 -4.90 2.04
CA LEU A 120 -14.16 -5.39 2.50
C LEU A 120 -14.01 -5.88 3.93
N GLY A 121 -14.91 -5.48 4.81
CA GLY A 121 -14.90 -5.97 6.19
C GLY A 121 -15.54 -5.02 7.18
N LEU A 122 -15.21 -5.24 8.44
CA LEU A 122 -15.77 -4.49 9.57
C LEU A 122 -14.78 -3.39 9.96
N PHE A 123 -15.05 -2.17 9.53
CA PHE A 123 -14.16 -1.03 9.78
C PHE A 123 -14.54 -0.30 11.07
N PRO A 124 -13.56 0.01 11.94
CA PRO A 124 -13.79 0.95 13.04
C PRO A 124 -14.17 2.33 12.50
N ASP A 125 -14.93 3.09 13.29
CA ASP A 125 -15.28 4.46 12.95
C ASP A 125 -14.02 5.30 12.70
N GLY A 126 -14.06 6.15 11.66
CA GLY A 126 -12.97 7.03 11.32
C GLY A 126 -11.80 6.39 10.57
N TYR A 127 -11.81 5.09 10.37
CA TYR A 127 -10.70 4.39 9.71
C TYR A 127 -10.55 4.75 8.24
N ARG A 128 -11.67 5.00 7.55
CA ARG A 128 -11.66 5.43 6.14
C ARG A 128 -10.85 6.71 5.95
N ASP A 129 -11.07 7.70 6.83
CA ASP A 129 -10.36 8.97 6.77
C ASP A 129 -8.87 8.78 7.08
N ALA A 130 -8.54 7.92 8.02
CA ALA A 130 -7.14 7.61 8.36
C ALA A 130 -6.38 7.02 7.17
N LEU A 131 -6.99 6.11 6.42
CA LEU A 131 -6.37 5.53 5.23
C LEU A 131 -6.19 6.57 4.13
N ALA A 132 -7.18 7.42 3.91
CA ALA A 132 -7.10 8.47 2.89
C ALA A 132 -5.98 9.48 3.20
N GLN A 133 -5.60 9.66 4.47
CA GLN A 133 -4.50 10.52 4.86
C GLN A 133 -3.14 9.83 4.80
N GLY A 134 -3.10 8.52 4.96
CA GLY A 134 -1.86 7.75 5.05
C GLY A 134 -1.17 7.52 3.71
N TRP A 135 -1.90 7.16 2.67
CA TRP A 135 -1.30 6.83 1.38
C TRP A 135 -0.54 7.98 0.71
N PRO A 136 -1.00 9.24 0.78
CA PRO A 136 -0.21 10.35 0.22
C PRO A 136 1.18 10.50 0.85
N LEU A 137 1.37 10.09 2.10
CA LEU A 137 2.67 10.17 2.78
C LEU A 137 3.69 9.23 2.13
N LEU A 138 3.27 8.04 1.74
CA LEU A 138 4.12 7.10 1.00
C LEU A 138 4.54 7.71 -0.34
N PHE A 139 3.59 8.29 -1.06
CA PHE A 139 3.87 8.92 -2.36
C PHE A 139 4.85 10.08 -2.23
N ASP A 140 4.76 10.89 -1.18
CA ASP A 140 5.71 11.97 -0.93
C ASP A 140 7.12 11.43 -0.70
N ARG A 141 7.25 10.29 0.00
CA ARG A 141 8.56 9.67 0.20
C ARG A 141 9.13 9.13 -1.11
N VAL A 142 8.30 8.50 -1.93
CA VAL A 142 8.72 8.03 -3.27
C VAL A 142 9.21 9.21 -4.10
N ARG A 143 8.44 10.30 -4.15
CA ARG A 143 8.83 11.51 -4.90
C ARG A 143 10.16 12.05 -4.43
N ARG A 144 10.34 12.22 -3.13
CA ARG A 144 11.60 12.74 -2.58
C ARG A 144 12.79 11.86 -2.95
N ARG A 145 12.60 10.54 -2.89
CA ARG A 145 13.67 9.60 -3.24
C ARG A 145 14.10 9.71 -4.69
N VAL A 146 13.16 9.80 -5.62
CA VAL A 146 13.47 9.78 -7.06
C VAL A 146 13.80 11.14 -7.63
N GLU A 147 13.31 12.23 -7.03
CA GLU A 147 13.53 13.58 -7.55
C GLU A 147 14.72 14.30 -6.92
N GLN A 148 15.26 13.76 -5.83
CA GLN A 148 16.46 14.31 -5.18
C GLN A 148 17.74 13.57 -5.55
N ALA A 149 17.63 12.54 -6.38
CA ALA A 149 18.78 11.76 -6.83
C ALA A 149 19.56 12.48 -7.92
#